data_92d7d03336191f62395b477abb9d11fa
#
_entry.id   92d7d03336191f62395b477abb9d11fa
#
_cell.length_a   1.000
_cell.length_b   1.000
_cell.length_c   1.000
_cell.angle_alpha   90.00
_cell.angle_beta   90.00
_cell.angle_gamma   90.00
#
_symmetry.space_group_name_H-M   'P 1'
#
loop_
_entity.id
_entity.type
_entity.pdbx_description
1 polymer ?
#
loop_
_entity_poly.entity_id
_entity_poly.type
_entity_poly.pdbx_seq_one_letter_code
_entity_poly.pdbx_strand_id
1 'polypeptide(L)'
;MSRVFQRAGRSGWYLGVSVPKSIRKKLGRNEVHKKVGNTHKEALINKSRVEAEIQRYFGVELNQLSLVDEVTAMYESDPNYKGIKSIAEMPAEEKQLLKDIYQVDYDLPGNPTTPEEAALWKALDGQTTWQQWINRRVMTENISKATIRNWESRLKMVSAWKGSDYLTDLTKTDALNFKDYALRKGHIGSSVKNIIGCLSGFWNWGKDNQIIKENIWEGLKKRLPDPAPRELPDRSILISATEKASTTTPNRKEKDYAFLITRFTGCRNGAANGLRHCDIDLENKTITFTNWEKVVTYKKIRGGKRRENQVRRLKTAKDERTVPISTKLYEAIKDIPLKKGSDDPIWPRRYKVNYDSWGHHHANEYRKKYGVRAHDLRSFAITKLTLEGVTPFIIYEITRHSIPGISDVVKIYTRPTIEEVRQAMELI
;
A
#
# COMPACT_ATOMS: atom_id res chain seq x y z
N MET A 1 34.41 2.63 -14.16
CA MET A 1 35.57 1.83 -14.68
C MET A 1 35.03 0.56 -15.30
N SER A 2 35.60 0.14 -16.42
CA SER A 2 35.22 -1.10 -17.10
C SER A 2 36.32 -2.15 -16.93
N ARG A 3 35.95 -3.43 -16.72
CA ARG A 3 36.92 -4.54 -16.58
C ARG A 3 36.46 -5.76 -17.39
N VAL A 4 37.46 -6.46 -17.97
CA VAL A 4 37.25 -7.75 -18.65
C VAL A 4 37.58 -8.88 -17.67
N PHE A 5 36.73 -9.89 -17.56
CA PHE A 5 36.88 -11.00 -16.61
C PHE A 5 36.14 -12.27 -17.07
N GLN A 6 36.52 -13.41 -16.49
CA GLN A 6 35.76 -14.65 -16.63
C GLN A 6 34.75 -14.79 -15.50
N ARG A 7 33.57 -15.25 -15.84
CA ARG A 7 32.49 -15.46 -14.86
C ARG A 7 32.45 -16.94 -14.43
N ALA A 8 32.51 -17.18 -13.12
CA ALA A 8 32.42 -18.54 -12.59
C ALA A 8 31.15 -19.26 -13.08
N GLY A 9 31.32 -20.49 -13.61
CA GLY A 9 30.23 -21.32 -14.11
C GLY A 9 29.66 -20.93 -15.49
N ARG A 10 30.35 -20.04 -16.23
CA ARG A 10 29.97 -19.67 -17.61
C ARG A 10 31.17 -19.63 -18.54
N SER A 11 31.01 -20.15 -19.76
CA SER A 11 32.05 -20.09 -20.79
C SER A 11 32.17 -18.68 -21.39
N GLY A 12 33.41 -18.23 -21.63
CA GLY A 12 33.75 -16.99 -22.31
C GLY A 12 34.10 -15.84 -21.36
N TRP A 13 34.41 -14.71 -21.96
CA TRP A 13 34.89 -13.49 -21.33
C TRP A 13 33.80 -12.43 -21.31
N TYR A 14 33.70 -11.71 -20.21
CA TYR A 14 32.66 -10.71 -19.94
C TYR A 14 33.28 -9.35 -19.68
N LEU A 15 32.61 -8.30 -20.14
CA LEU A 15 32.87 -6.93 -19.76
C LEU A 15 31.93 -6.54 -18.64
N GLY A 16 32.47 -6.07 -17.52
CA GLY A 16 31.75 -5.42 -16.45
C GLY A 16 31.89 -3.91 -16.55
N VAL A 17 30.78 -3.21 -16.56
CA VAL A 17 30.74 -1.73 -16.60
C VAL A 17 29.90 -1.26 -15.43
N SER A 18 30.45 -0.37 -14.61
CA SER A 18 29.76 0.20 -13.45
C SER A 18 28.55 1.04 -13.89
N VAL A 19 27.40 0.79 -13.28
CA VAL A 19 26.19 1.57 -13.52
C VAL A 19 26.34 2.95 -12.89
N PRO A 20 26.01 4.05 -13.58
CA PRO A 20 25.97 5.39 -13.01
C PRO A 20 25.09 5.44 -11.75
N LYS A 21 25.50 6.22 -10.74
CA LYS A 21 24.79 6.27 -9.45
C LYS A 21 23.32 6.65 -9.60
N SER A 22 23.01 7.56 -10.51
CA SER A 22 21.67 8.08 -10.80
C SER A 22 20.67 7.01 -11.23
N ILE A 23 21.09 5.97 -11.97
CA ILE A 23 20.21 4.91 -12.49
C ILE A 23 20.35 3.56 -11.76
N ARG A 24 21.22 3.45 -10.74
CA ARG A 24 21.42 2.20 -9.97
C ARG A 24 20.14 1.71 -9.31
N LYS A 25 19.37 2.62 -8.75
CA LYS A 25 18.10 2.30 -8.07
C LYS A 25 17.07 1.74 -9.05
N LYS A 26 17.03 2.30 -10.25
CA LYS A 26 16.14 1.88 -11.34
C LYS A 26 16.54 0.51 -11.89
N LEU A 27 17.81 0.31 -12.19
CA LEU A 27 18.33 -0.94 -12.74
C LEU A 27 18.49 -2.06 -11.69
N GLY A 28 18.42 -1.74 -10.41
CA GLY A 28 18.53 -2.72 -9.32
C GLY A 28 19.89 -3.42 -9.23
N ARG A 29 20.94 -2.82 -9.86
CA ARG A 29 22.30 -3.39 -9.93
C ARG A 29 23.36 -2.30 -9.96
N ASN A 30 24.55 -2.65 -9.48
CA ASN A 30 25.70 -1.74 -9.46
C ASN A 30 26.61 -1.88 -10.68
N GLU A 31 26.49 -2.96 -11.44
CA GLU A 31 27.33 -3.29 -12.57
C GLU A 31 26.53 -4.08 -13.62
N VAL A 32 26.76 -3.80 -14.91
CA VAL A 32 26.22 -4.57 -16.02
C VAL A 32 27.33 -5.43 -16.61
N HIS A 33 27.02 -6.71 -16.81
CA HIS A 33 27.95 -7.68 -17.40
C HIS A 33 27.45 -8.13 -18.77
N LYS A 34 28.26 -7.98 -19.82
CA LYS A 34 27.94 -8.46 -21.16
C LYS A 34 29.08 -9.35 -21.68
N LYS A 35 28.73 -10.47 -22.34
CA LYS A 35 29.73 -11.35 -22.96
C LYS A 35 30.41 -10.62 -24.13
N VAL A 36 31.73 -10.66 -24.17
CA VAL A 36 32.56 -9.93 -25.15
C VAL A 36 33.37 -10.84 -26.09
N GLY A 37 33.52 -12.09 -25.71
CA GLY A 37 34.24 -13.07 -26.55
C GLY A 37 34.32 -14.45 -25.89
N ASN A 38 34.77 -15.43 -26.66
CA ASN A 38 35.04 -16.78 -26.11
C ASN A 38 36.49 -16.90 -25.65
N THR A 39 37.42 -16.10 -26.23
CA THR A 39 38.82 -16.02 -25.84
C THR A 39 39.15 -14.62 -25.29
N HIS A 40 40.22 -14.52 -24.49
CA HIS A 40 40.69 -13.24 -23.95
C HIS A 40 41.06 -12.23 -25.06
N LYS A 41 41.67 -12.72 -26.16
CA LYS A 41 42.04 -11.90 -27.29
C LYS A 41 40.82 -11.29 -27.98
N GLU A 42 39.79 -12.08 -28.26
CA GLU A 42 38.50 -11.61 -28.77
C GLU A 42 37.84 -10.59 -27.81
N ALA A 43 37.90 -10.83 -26.49
CA ALA A 43 37.33 -9.94 -25.51
C ALA A 43 38.00 -8.56 -25.53
N LEU A 44 39.32 -8.49 -25.69
CA LEU A 44 40.05 -7.23 -25.79
C LEU A 44 39.72 -6.46 -27.10
N ILE A 45 39.58 -7.17 -28.21
CA ILE A 45 39.19 -6.57 -29.50
C ILE A 45 37.78 -6.00 -29.44
N ASN A 46 36.84 -6.73 -28.85
CA ASN A 46 35.45 -6.32 -28.77
C ASN A 46 35.14 -5.34 -27.62
N LYS A 47 36.07 -5.14 -26.69
CA LYS A 47 35.86 -4.35 -25.46
C LYS A 47 35.25 -2.98 -25.76
N SER A 48 35.91 -2.17 -26.60
CA SER A 48 35.50 -0.79 -26.88
C SER A 48 34.10 -0.72 -27.52
N ARG A 49 33.80 -1.66 -28.43
CA ARG A 49 32.50 -1.74 -29.09
C ARG A 49 31.39 -2.08 -28.10
N VAL A 50 31.59 -3.10 -27.25
CA VAL A 50 30.60 -3.54 -26.28
C VAL A 50 30.44 -2.52 -25.13
N GLU A 51 31.54 -1.83 -24.77
CA GLU A 51 31.49 -0.74 -23.80
C GLU A 51 30.65 0.43 -24.33
N ALA A 52 30.85 0.83 -25.58
CA ALA A 52 30.02 1.86 -26.22
C ALA A 52 28.55 1.46 -26.31
N GLU A 53 28.24 0.17 -26.51
CA GLU A 53 26.88 -0.37 -26.51
C GLU A 53 26.24 -0.29 -25.12
N ILE A 54 27.00 -0.64 -24.06
CA ILE A 54 26.55 -0.51 -22.68
C ILE A 54 26.38 0.96 -22.29
N GLN A 55 27.28 1.85 -22.73
CA GLN A 55 27.16 3.28 -22.47
C GLN A 55 25.95 3.91 -23.19
N ARG A 56 25.67 3.48 -24.44
CA ARG A 56 24.40 3.86 -25.10
C ARG A 56 23.17 3.37 -24.34
N TYR A 57 23.21 2.13 -23.85
CA TYR A 57 22.13 1.61 -23.01
C TYR A 57 21.96 2.46 -21.73
N PHE A 58 23.05 2.86 -21.07
CA PHE A 58 22.99 3.79 -19.95
C PHE A 58 22.50 5.18 -20.39
N GLY A 59 22.90 5.64 -21.56
CA GLY A 59 22.41 6.89 -22.14
C GLY A 59 20.91 6.87 -22.42
N VAL A 60 20.40 5.77 -22.96
CA VAL A 60 18.95 5.57 -23.14
C VAL A 60 18.23 5.49 -21.79
N GLU A 61 18.82 4.83 -20.79
CA GLU A 61 18.26 4.77 -19.44
C GLU A 61 18.42 6.07 -18.65
N LEU A 62 19.46 6.87 -18.93
CA LEU A 62 19.64 8.24 -18.43
C LEU A 62 18.69 9.22 -19.11
N ASN A 63 18.48 9.08 -20.42
CA ASN A 63 17.49 9.86 -21.18
C ASN A 63 16.04 9.47 -20.85
N GLN A 64 15.83 8.40 -20.10
CA GLN A 64 14.55 8.05 -19.46
C GLN A 64 14.40 8.65 -18.04
N LEU A 65 15.41 9.30 -17.45
CA LEU A 65 15.16 10.43 -16.57
C LEU A 65 14.51 11.49 -17.45
N SER A 66 13.23 11.77 -17.27
CA SER A 66 12.57 12.77 -18.08
C SER A 66 13.39 14.05 -18.00
N LEU A 67 13.44 14.84 -19.05
CA LEU A 67 14.06 16.19 -19.00
C LEU A 67 13.60 16.97 -17.76
N VAL A 68 12.37 16.70 -17.32
CA VAL A 68 11.78 17.22 -16.07
C VAL A 68 12.58 16.82 -14.83
N ASP A 69 12.93 15.52 -14.70
CA ASP A 69 13.69 15.04 -13.53
C ASP A 69 15.12 15.56 -13.54
N GLU A 70 15.73 15.69 -14.73
CA GLU A 70 17.07 16.25 -14.91
C GLU A 70 17.12 17.73 -14.50
N VAL A 71 16.21 18.53 -15.04
CA VAL A 71 16.09 19.96 -14.71
C VAL A 71 15.74 20.15 -13.23
N THR A 72 14.81 19.36 -12.68
CA THR A 72 14.46 19.42 -11.28
C THR A 72 15.66 19.11 -10.36
N ALA A 73 16.42 18.04 -10.67
CA ALA A 73 17.60 17.67 -9.89
C ALA A 73 18.71 18.72 -9.97
N MET A 74 18.89 19.39 -11.12
CA MET A 74 19.83 20.47 -11.30
C MET A 74 19.51 21.64 -10.36
N TYR A 75 18.25 22.03 -10.27
CA TYR A 75 17.81 23.14 -9.43
C TYR A 75 17.73 22.79 -7.94
N GLU A 76 17.33 21.57 -7.57
CA GLU A 76 17.40 21.10 -6.17
C GLU A 76 18.81 21.08 -5.60
N SER A 77 19.83 20.94 -6.46
CA SER A 77 21.24 20.94 -6.09
C SER A 77 21.89 22.34 -6.03
N ASP A 78 21.25 23.36 -6.60
CA ASP A 78 21.80 24.72 -6.68
C ASP A 78 21.43 25.55 -5.44
N PRO A 79 22.43 26.08 -4.68
CA PRO A 79 22.19 26.90 -3.50
C PRO A 79 21.36 28.18 -3.76
N ASN A 80 21.42 28.72 -4.99
CA ASN A 80 20.70 29.94 -5.38
C ASN A 80 19.18 29.73 -5.45
N TYR A 81 18.73 28.48 -5.61
CA TYR A 81 17.33 28.11 -5.70
C TYR A 81 16.79 27.42 -4.44
N LYS A 82 17.52 27.60 -3.32
CA LYS A 82 17.14 27.04 -2.03
C LYS A 82 15.78 27.58 -1.58
N GLY A 83 14.74 26.74 -1.65
CA GLY A 83 13.37 27.10 -1.28
C GLY A 83 12.34 27.02 -2.41
N ILE A 84 12.77 26.85 -3.65
CA ILE A 84 11.87 26.54 -4.78
C ILE A 84 11.33 25.12 -4.59
N LYS A 85 10.00 25.00 -4.48
CA LYS A 85 9.33 23.72 -4.28
C LYS A 85 9.09 22.96 -5.58
N SER A 86 9.21 23.64 -6.72
CA SER A 86 8.95 23.09 -8.06
C SER A 86 9.55 24.00 -9.12
N ILE A 87 10.01 23.43 -10.24
CA ILE A 87 10.49 24.18 -11.41
C ILE A 87 9.41 25.13 -11.98
N ALA A 88 8.15 24.91 -11.67
CA ALA A 88 7.05 25.82 -12.00
C ALA A 88 7.07 27.15 -11.23
N GLU A 89 7.78 27.24 -10.11
CA GLU A 89 7.91 28.45 -9.30
C GLU A 89 9.07 29.35 -9.75
N MET A 90 9.84 28.92 -10.75
CA MET A 90 10.95 29.69 -11.31
C MET A 90 10.51 30.98 -11.98
N PRO A 91 11.37 31.99 -12.03
CA PRO A 91 11.11 33.20 -12.79
C PRO A 91 10.76 32.93 -14.26
N ALA A 92 9.87 33.75 -14.84
CA ALA A 92 9.39 33.53 -16.20
C ALA A 92 10.51 33.52 -17.24
N GLU A 93 11.54 34.36 -17.04
CA GLU A 93 12.72 34.45 -17.90
C GLU A 93 13.53 33.15 -17.89
N GLU A 94 13.72 32.54 -16.71
CA GLU A 94 14.44 31.28 -16.58
C GLU A 94 13.66 30.10 -17.18
N LYS A 95 12.34 30.08 -17.00
CA LYS A 95 11.50 29.06 -17.66
C LYS A 95 11.60 29.16 -19.18
N GLN A 96 11.63 30.39 -19.72
CA GLN A 96 11.78 30.58 -21.14
C GLN A 96 13.15 30.12 -21.61
N LEU A 97 14.21 30.48 -20.87
CA LEU A 97 15.58 30.04 -21.16
C LEU A 97 15.69 28.52 -21.19
N LEU A 98 15.06 27.83 -20.25
CA LEU A 98 15.05 26.35 -20.23
C LEU A 98 14.28 25.77 -21.41
N LYS A 99 13.15 26.38 -21.79
CA LYS A 99 12.40 25.96 -22.98
C LYS A 99 13.27 26.10 -24.25
N ASP A 100 14.04 27.16 -24.34
CA ASP A 100 14.93 27.42 -25.47
C ASP A 100 16.16 26.48 -25.49
N ILE A 101 16.79 26.23 -24.35
CA ILE A 101 17.94 25.35 -24.21
C ILE A 101 17.61 23.89 -24.59
N TYR A 102 16.46 23.41 -24.18
CA TYR A 102 16.02 22.02 -24.39
C TYR A 102 15.15 21.83 -25.64
N GLN A 103 15.04 22.85 -26.49
CA GLN A 103 14.35 22.73 -27.77
C GLN A 103 15.26 22.08 -28.81
N VAL A 104 14.83 20.93 -29.36
CA VAL A 104 15.63 20.18 -30.37
C VAL A 104 15.50 20.79 -31.76
N ASP A 105 14.31 21.28 -32.11
CA ASP A 105 14.04 21.85 -33.42
C ASP A 105 13.93 23.39 -33.38
N TYR A 106 14.99 24.07 -33.74
CA TYR A 106 15.06 25.53 -33.76
C TYR A 106 14.24 26.17 -34.89
N ASP A 107 13.78 25.38 -35.86
CA ASP A 107 12.97 25.89 -36.98
C ASP A 107 11.49 26.05 -36.61
N LEU A 108 11.11 25.51 -35.45
CA LEU A 108 9.76 25.63 -34.88
C LEU A 108 9.78 26.28 -33.49
N PRO A 109 10.23 27.53 -33.36
CA PRO A 109 10.33 28.19 -32.07
C PRO A 109 8.95 28.31 -31.40
N GLY A 110 8.91 27.99 -30.09
CA GLY A 110 7.70 28.11 -29.29
C GLY A 110 6.80 26.88 -29.25
N ASN A 111 7.18 25.77 -29.87
CA ASN A 111 6.45 24.50 -29.79
C ASN A 111 7.39 23.33 -29.50
N PRO A 112 7.07 22.46 -28.53
CA PRO A 112 7.86 21.26 -28.27
C PRO A 112 7.70 20.29 -29.45
N THR A 113 8.81 19.71 -29.90
CA THR A 113 8.86 18.79 -31.05
C THR A 113 8.97 17.33 -30.63
N THR A 114 9.43 17.06 -29.40
CA THR A 114 9.50 15.72 -28.82
C THR A 114 8.58 15.57 -27.63
N PRO A 115 8.16 14.31 -27.28
CA PRO A 115 7.37 14.07 -26.07
C PRO A 115 8.06 14.52 -24.78
N GLU A 116 9.41 14.41 -24.72
CA GLU A 116 10.22 14.82 -23.58
C GLU A 116 10.22 16.34 -23.40
N GLU A 117 10.37 17.09 -24.49
CA GLU A 117 10.24 18.55 -24.49
C GLU A 117 8.85 18.97 -24.07
N ALA A 118 7.81 18.36 -24.61
CA ALA A 118 6.44 18.63 -24.24
C ALA A 118 6.18 18.37 -22.74
N ALA A 119 6.82 17.34 -22.18
CA ALA A 119 6.74 17.04 -20.74
C ALA A 119 7.45 18.11 -19.90
N LEU A 120 8.65 18.56 -20.30
CA LEU A 120 9.39 19.64 -19.63
C LEU A 120 8.60 20.95 -19.66
N TRP A 121 8.06 21.36 -20.82
CA TRP A 121 7.29 22.57 -20.97
C TRP A 121 6.06 22.56 -20.06
N LYS A 122 5.34 21.44 -20.04
CA LYS A 122 4.19 21.26 -19.13
C LYS A 122 4.58 21.36 -17.65
N ALA A 123 5.71 20.78 -17.26
CA ALA A 123 6.22 20.88 -15.90
C ALA A 123 6.62 22.32 -15.52
N LEU A 124 7.30 23.04 -16.42
CA LEU A 124 7.63 24.45 -16.24
C LEU A 124 6.37 25.33 -16.14
N ASP A 125 5.28 24.97 -16.82
CA ASP A 125 3.99 25.63 -16.73
C ASP A 125 3.16 25.17 -15.52
N GLY A 126 3.74 24.39 -14.62
CA GLY A 126 3.09 23.92 -13.39
C GLY A 126 2.25 22.66 -13.57
N GLN A 127 2.32 22.02 -14.73
CA GLN A 127 1.63 20.75 -14.97
C GLN A 127 2.46 19.58 -14.50
N THR A 128 1.88 18.69 -13.72
CA THR A 128 2.57 17.51 -13.17
C THR A 128 1.78 16.24 -13.47
N THR A 129 2.52 15.14 -13.68
CA THR A 129 1.91 13.82 -13.86
C THR A 129 1.41 13.28 -12.52
N TRP A 130 0.43 12.36 -12.56
CA TRP A 130 -0.08 11.73 -11.35
C TRP A 130 1.00 10.91 -10.62
N GLN A 131 2.00 10.37 -11.33
CA GLN A 131 3.13 9.67 -10.72
C GLN A 131 4.00 10.60 -9.88
N GLN A 132 4.32 11.79 -10.42
CA GLN A 132 5.09 12.82 -9.71
C GLN A 132 4.37 13.27 -8.43
N TRP A 133 3.04 13.44 -8.49
CA TRP A 133 2.25 13.77 -7.31
C TRP A 133 2.31 12.68 -6.23
N ILE A 134 2.16 11.41 -6.62
CA ILE A 134 2.30 10.31 -5.66
C ILE A 134 3.68 10.31 -5.03
N ASN A 135 4.73 10.44 -5.84
CA ASN A 135 6.11 10.46 -5.35
C ASN A 135 6.32 11.60 -4.34
N ARG A 136 5.89 12.81 -4.67
CA ARG A 136 5.98 13.97 -3.78
C ARG A 136 5.26 13.72 -2.45
N ARG A 137 4.04 13.18 -2.51
CA ARG A 137 3.25 12.89 -1.32
C ARG A 137 3.87 11.79 -0.45
N VAL A 138 4.45 10.79 -1.06
CA VAL A 138 5.14 9.68 -0.35
C VAL A 138 6.42 10.17 0.34
N MET A 139 7.11 11.17 -0.24
CA MET A 139 8.30 11.78 0.38
C MET A 139 7.95 12.63 1.61
N THR A 140 6.79 13.27 1.61
CA THR A 140 6.38 14.20 2.67
C THR A 140 5.52 13.57 3.77
N GLU A 141 4.87 12.43 3.49
CA GLU A 141 3.93 11.80 4.41
C GLU A 141 4.25 10.30 4.59
N ASN A 142 4.01 9.81 5.81
CA ASN A 142 4.14 8.37 6.10
C ASN A 142 2.89 7.60 5.63
N ILE A 143 2.88 7.20 4.36
CA ILE A 143 1.72 6.59 3.70
C ILE A 143 1.91 5.08 3.56
N SER A 144 0.83 4.33 3.85
CA SER A 144 0.87 2.88 3.69
C SER A 144 0.99 2.47 2.21
N LYS A 145 1.74 1.40 1.93
CA LYS A 145 1.86 0.82 0.59
C LYS A 145 0.49 0.46 -0.03
N ALA A 146 -0.49 0.09 0.80
CA ALA A 146 -1.85 -0.21 0.35
C ALA A 146 -2.57 1.05 -0.15
N THR A 147 -2.40 2.18 0.54
CA THR A 147 -2.95 3.48 0.12
C THR A 147 -2.32 3.94 -1.19
N ILE A 148 -1.00 3.83 -1.33
CA ILE A 148 -0.28 4.18 -2.56
C ILE A 148 -0.83 3.36 -3.74
N ARG A 149 -0.91 2.03 -3.64
CA ARG A 149 -1.46 1.16 -4.69
C ARG A 149 -2.91 1.53 -5.04
N ASN A 150 -3.70 1.95 -4.05
CA ASN A 150 -5.07 2.37 -4.30
C ASN A 150 -5.12 3.68 -5.11
N TRP A 151 -4.27 4.66 -4.79
CA TRP A 151 -4.13 5.88 -5.60
C TRP A 151 -3.65 5.57 -7.01
N GLU A 152 -2.56 4.82 -7.15
CA GLU A 152 -2.03 4.40 -8.46
C GLU A 152 -3.12 3.76 -9.32
N SER A 153 -3.87 2.82 -8.75
CA SER A 153 -4.95 2.14 -9.47
C SER A 153 -6.04 3.10 -9.94
N ARG A 154 -6.44 4.08 -9.11
CA ARG A 154 -7.51 5.02 -9.44
C ARG A 154 -7.04 6.11 -10.41
N LEU A 155 -5.84 6.64 -10.20
CA LEU A 155 -5.26 7.65 -11.09
C LEU A 155 -4.94 7.07 -12.46
N LYS A 156 -4.39 5.86 -12.52
CA LYS A 156 -4.20 5.13 -13.78
C LYS A 156 -5.51 4.91 -14.55
N MET A 157 -6.62 4.66 -13.84
CA MET A 157 -7.93 4.52 -14.48
C MET A 157 -8.42 5.84 -15.07
N VAL A 158 -8.21 6.97 -14.40
CA VAL A 158 -8.53 8.32 -14.91
C VAL A 158 -7.65 8.68 -16.09
N SER A 159 -6.34 8.47 -15.96
CA SER A 159 -5.35 8.71 -17.01
C SER A 159 -5.66 7.93 -18.29
N ALA A 160 -5.94 6.64 -18.16
CA ALA A 160 -6.30 5.80 -19.31
C ALA A 160 -7.63 6.25 -19.98
N TRP A 161 -8.59 6.74 -19.20
CA TRP A 161 -9.83 7.28 -19.72
C TRP A 161 -9.64 8.63 -20.44
N LYS A 162 -8.83 9.51 -19.85
CA LYS A 162 -8.56 10.86 -20.40
C LYS A 162 -7.56 10.80 -21.56
N GLY A 163 -6.69 9.80 -21.61
CA GLY A 163 -5.56 9.74 -22.55
C GLY A 163 -4.41 10.69 -22.16
N SER A 164 -4.33 11.11 -20.87
CA SER A 164 -3.30 12.02 -20.36
C SER A 164 -2.93 11.65 -18.94
N ASP A 165 -1.64 11.70 -18.62
CA ASP A 165 -1.10 11.50 -17.27
C ASP A 165 -1.01 12.81 -16.46
N TYR A 166 -1.34 13.94 -17.06
CA TYR A 166 -1.28 15.26 -16.42
C TYR A 166 -2.56 15.57 -15.65
N LEU A 167 -2.43 15.77 -14.34
CA LEU A 167 -3.59 16.04 -13.46
C LEU A 167 -4.15 17.45 -13.64
N THR A 168 -3.29 18.39 -14.00
CA THR A 168 -3.66 19.80 -14.23
C THR A 168 -4.53 19.99 -15.46
N ASP A 169 -4.54 19.04 -16.39
CA ASP A 169 -5.37 19.05 -17.59
C ASP A 169 -6.83 18.64 -17.30
N LEU A 170 -7.12 18.18 -16.08
CA LEU A 170 -8.45 17.71 -15.70
C LEU A 170 -9.31 18.87 -15.21
N THR A 171 -10.50 18.99 -15.79
CA THR A 171 -11.52 19.97 -15.43
C THR A 171 -12.63 19.35 -14.59
N LYS A 172 -13.50 20.20 -14.01
CA LYS A 172 -14.72 19.75 -13.33
C LYS A 172 -15.64 18.94 -14.26
N THR A 173 -15.71 19.34 -15.52
CA THR A 173 -16.46 18.63 -16.57
C THR A 173 -15.87 17.23 -16.80
N ASP A 174 -14.54 17.12 -16.83
CA ASP A 174 -13.88 15.81 -16.95
C ASP A 174 -14.22 14.91 -15.76
N ALA A 175 -14.22 15.44 -14.55
CA ALA A 175 -14.58 14.66 -13.37
C ALA A 175 -16.04 14.15 -13.40
N LEU A 176 -16.98 14.95 -13.92
CA LEU A 176 -18.36 14.54 -14.16
C LEU A 176 -18.43 13.44 -15.23
N ASN A 177 -17.78 13.65 -16.37
CA ASN A 177 -17.76 12.70 -17.48
C ASN A 177 -17.10 11.36 -17.07
N PHE A 178 -16.03 11.41 -16.28
CA PHE A 178 -15.40 10.21 -15.74
C PHE A 178 -16.32 9.44 -14.79
N LYS A 179 -17.06 10.12 -13.92
CA LYS A 179 -18.07 9.48 -13.04
C LYS A 179 -19.08 8.70 -13.89
N ASP A 180 -19.61 9.33 -14.93
CA ASP A 180 -20.61 8.69 -15.81
C ASP A 180 -19.98 7.54 -16.64
N TYR A 181 -18.74 7.70 -17.07
CA TYR A 181 -17.97 6.61 -17.70
C TYR A 181 -17.82 5.42 -16.77
N ALA A 182 -17.46 5.64 -15.51
CA ALA A 182 -17.29 4.55 -14.55
C ALA A 182 -18.61 3.78 -14.32
N LEU A 183 -19.74 4.49 -14.23
CA LEU A 183 -21.07 3.85 -14.15
C LEU A 183 -21.39 3.02 -15.41
N ARG A 184 -21.15 3.59 -16.60
CA ARG A 184 -21.36 2.86 -17.88
C ARG A 184 -20.48 1.64 -18.06
N LYS A 185 -19.28 1.63 -17.42
CA LYS A 185 -18.40 0.44 -17.38
C LYS A 185 -18.87 -0.63 -16.39
N GLY A 186 -20.04 -0.47 -15.77
CA GLY A 186 -20.63 -1.44 -14.87
C GLY A 186 -20.17 -1.35 -13.41
N HIS A 187 -19.45 -0.29 -13.03
CA HIS A 187 -19.15 -0.07 -11.60
C HIS A 187 -20.42 0.32 -10.87
N ILE A 188 -20.73 -0.38 -9.79
CA ILE A 188 -21.87 -0.04 -8.91
C ILE A 188 -21.62 1.29 -8.18
N GLY A 189 -22.69 2.00 -7.82
CA GLY A 189 -22.64 3.33 -7.21
C GLY A 189 -21.70 3.43 -6.00
N SER A 190 -21.66 2.42 -5.12
CA SER A 190 -20.75 2.37 -3.96
C SER A 190 -19.27 2.30 -4.38
N SER A 191 -18.96 1.55 -5.45
CA SER A 191 -17.60 1.50 -6.00
C SER A 191 -17.20 2.85 -6.59
N VAL A 192 -18.11 3.51 -7.32
CA VAL A 192 -17.88 4.86 -7.87
C VAL A 192 -17.71 5.88 -6.74
N LYS A 193 -18.52 5.81 -5.66
CA LYS A 193 -18.32 6.64 -4.45
C LYS A 193 -16.91 6.47 -3.87
N ASN A 194 -16.42 5.25 -3.80
CA ASN A 194 -15.07 4.96 -3.30
C ASN A 194 -13.97 5.49 -4.23
N ILE A 195 -14.13 5.33 -5.55
CA ILE A 195 -13.20 5.87 -6.54
C ILE A 195 -13.12 7.39 -6.42
N ILE A 196 -14.25 8.08 -6.47
CA ILE A 196 -14.34 9.55 -6.34
C ILE A 196 -13.78 9.98 -4.97
N GLY A 197 -14.05 9.21 -3.90
CA GLY A 197 -13.51 9.50 -2.58
C GLY A 197 -12.01 9.45 -2.49
N CYS A 198 -11.42 8.48 -3.14
CA CYS A 198 -9.97 8.33 -3.24
C CYS A 198 -9.36 9.50 -4.03
N LEU A 199 -9.92 9.81 -5.20
CA LEU A 199 -9.49 10.92 -6.04
C LEU A 199 -9.66 12.27 -5.33
N SER A 200 -10.82 12.51 -4.71
CA SER A 200 -11.07 13.74 -3.95
C SER A 200 -10.08 13.93 -2.79
N GLY A 201 -9.76 12.86 -2.05
CA GLY A 201 -8.75 12.93 -0.98
C GLY A 201 -7.36 13.26 -1.52
N PHE A 202 -7.03 12.76 -2.71
CA PHE A 202 -5.77 13.06 -3.38
C PHE A 202 -5.72 14.52 -3.88
N TRP A 203 -6.82 15.03 -4.45
CA TRP A 203 -6.95 16.43 -4.88
C TRP A 203 -6.96 17.42 -3.71
N ASN A 204 -7.58 17.09 -2.57
CA ASN A 204 -7.51 17.93 -1.37
C ASN A 204 -6.06 18.13 -0.93
N TRP A 205 -5.25 17.06 -0.91
CA TRP A 205 -3.83 17.19 -0.62
C TRP A 205 -3.13 18.16 -1.60
N GLY A 206 -3.41 18.06 -2.90
CA GLY A 206 -2.88 18.98 -3.90
C GLY A 206 -3.29 20.43 -3.66
N LYS A 207 -4.55 20.65 -3.26
CA LYS A 207 -5.06 21.98 -2.89
C LYS A 207 -4.39 22.51 -1.62
N ASP A 208 -4.29 21.69 -0.57
CA ASP A 208 -3.66 22.06 0.71
C ASP A 208 -2.17 22.39 0.54
N ASN A 209 -1.52 21.80 -0.46
CA ASN A 209 -0.12 22.08 -0.83
C ASN A 209 0.01 23.13 -1.95
N GLN A 210 -1.06 23.84 -2.29
CA GLN A 210 -1.09 24.93 -3.30
C GLN A 210 -0.64 24.50 -4.72
N ILE A 211 -0.71 23.22 -5.05
CA ILE A 211 -0.35 22.69 -6.38
C ILE A 211 -1.49 22.92 -7.35
N ILE A 212 -2.74 22.90 -6.86
CA ILE A 212 -3.94 23.15 -7.62
C ILE A 212 -4.87 24.12 -6.86
N LYS A 213 -5.72 24.83 -7.58
CA LYS A 213 -6.64 25.83 -7.00
C LYS A 213 -7.85 25.21 -6.33
N GLU A 214 -8.40 24.12 -6.90
CA GLU A 214 -9.65 23.53 -6.44
C GLU A 214 -9.68 21.99 -6.56
N ASN A 215 -10.58 21.39 -5.80
CA ASN A 215 -10.85 19.96 -5.91
C ASN A 215 -11.99 19.70 -6.89
N ILE A 216 -11.66 19.31 -8.12
CA ILE A 216 -12.63 19.01 -9.18
C ILE A 216 -13.59 17.85 -8.85
N TRP A 217 -13.26 17.00 -7.87
CA TRP A 217 -14.07 15.84 -7.44
C TRP A 217 -15.06 16.19 -6.33
N GLU A 218 -15.01 17.42 -5.80
CA GLU A 218 -15.86 17.83 -4.69
C GLU A 218 -17.33 17.81 -5.07
N GLY A 219 -18.18 17.30 -4.17
CA GLY A 219 -19.63 17.24 -4.36
C GLY A 219 -20.12 16.08 -5.24
N LEU A 220 -19.26 15.42 -6.03
CA LEU A 220 -19.69 14.38 -6.99
C LEU A 220 -20.24 13.12 -6.35
N LYS A 221 -19.97 12.86 -5.08
CA LYS A 221 -20.50 11.69 -4.34
C LYS A 221 -21.98 11.81 -3.98
N LYS A 222 -22.49 13.05 -3.82
CA LYS A 222 -23.83 13.30 -3.25
C LYS A 222 -24.99 12.73 -4.08
N ARG A 223 -24.78 12.58 -5.39
CA ARG A 223 -25.83 12.12 -6.34
C ARG A 223 -25.69 10.66 -6.76
N LEU A 224 -24.82 9.89 -6.11
CA LEU A 224 -24.69 8.48 -6.39
C LEU A 224 -25.60 7.67 -5.46
N PRO A 225 -26.25 6.61 -5.97
CA PRO A 225 -27.11 5.78 -5.16
C PRO A 225 -26.34 5.18 -3.99
N ASP A 226 -26.98 5.10 -2.83
CA ASP A 226 -26.42 4.39 -1.70
C ASP A 226 -26.37 2.86 -2.00
N PRO A 227 -25.38 2.16 -1.49
CA PRO A 227 -25.37 0.72 -1.63
C PRO A 227 -26.58 0.15 -0.90
N ALA A 228 -27.21 -0.87 -1.50
CA ALA A 228 -28.22 -1.64 -0.79
C ALA A 228 -27.67 -2.12 0.56
N PRO A 229 -28.49 -2.08 1.63
CA PRO A 229 -28.11 -2.66 2.91
C PRO A 229 -27.61 -4.08 2.69
N ARG A 230 -26.45 -4.37 3.26
CA ARG A 230 -25.86 -5.69 3.12
C ARG A 230 -26.52 -6.62 4.12
N GLU A 231 -27.12 -7.69 3.65
CA GLU A 231 -27.59 -8.75 4.50
C GLU A 231 -26.39 -9.51 5.12
N LEU A 232 -26.48 -9.74 6.42
CA LEU A 232 -25.57 -10.65 7.11
C LEU A 232 -25.95 -12.09 6.75
N PRO A 233 -24.99 -13.01 6.73
CA PRO A 233 -25.29 -14.43 6.63
C PRO A 233 -26.25 -14.85 7.76
N ASP A 234 -27.10 -15.83 7.47
CA ASP A 234 -27.97 -16.41 8.48
C ASP A 234 -27.16 -16.83 9.72
N ARG A 235 -27.76 -16.64 10.89
CA ARG A 235 -27.14 -16.99 12.17
C ARG A 235 -26.72 -18.45 12.23
N SER A 236 -27.50 -19.35 11.63
CA SER A 236 -27.22 -20.79 11.56
C SER A 236 -25.93 -21.07 10.80
N ILE A 237 -25.66 -20.35 9.71
CA ILE A 237 -24.43 -20.46 8.93
C ILE A 237 -23.21 -20.07 9.78
N LEU A 238 -23.33 -19.00 10.57
CA LEU A 238 -22.26 -18.54 11.45
C LEU A 238 -22.00 -19.49 12.63
N ILE A 239 -23.05 -20.09 13.18
CA ILE A 239 -22.94 -21.12 14.24
C ILE A 239 -22.24 -22.36 13.64
N SER A 240 -22.76 -22.90 12.56
CA SER A 240 -22.16 -24.07 11.89
C SER A 240 -20.71 -23.83 11.46
N ALA A 241 -20.39 -22.63 10.96
CA ALA A 241 -19.02 -22.23 10.64
C ALA A 241 -18.11 -22.24 11.88
N THR A 242 -18.63 -21.78 13.03
CA THR A 242 -17.89 -21.75 14.31
C THR A 242 -17.63 -23.16 14.83
N GLU A 243 -18.64 -24.02 14.83
CA GLU A 243 -18.53 -25.43 15.22
C GLU A 243 -17.50 -26.15 14.33
N LYS A 244 -17.61 -25.98 13.02
CA LYS A 244 -16.69 -26.55 12.06
C LYS A 244 -15.25 -26.03 12.25
N ALA A 245 -15.06 -24.77 12.63
CA ALA A 245 -13.73 -24.20 12.93
C ALA A 245 -13.16 -24.77 14.23
N SER A 246 -13.99 -25.06 15.23
CA SER A 246 -13.59 -25.63 16.52
C SER A 246 -13.20 -27.11 16.45
N THR A 247 -13.69 -27.84 15.44
CA THR A 247 -13.48 -29.30 15.29
C THR A 247 -12.41 -29.67 14.26
N THR A 248 -11.65 -28.72 13.73
CA THR A 248 -10.71 -28.97 12.62
C THR A 248 -9.42 -29.69 13.04
N THR A 249 -8.91 -30.50 12.09
CA THR A 249 -7.72 -31.34 12.25
C THR A 249 -6.42 -30.57 12.42
N PRO A 250 -5.36 -31.16 13.05
CA PRO A 250 -4.09 -30.50 13.38
C PRO A 250 -3.42 -29.69 12.26
N ASN A 251 -3.53 -30.15 11.01
CA ASN A 251 -2.88 -29.49 9.85
C ASN A 251 -3.56 -28.18 9.38
N ARG A 252 -4.69 -27.79 9.96
CA ARG A 252 -5.45 -26.59 9.61
C ARG A 252 -5.69 -25.62 10.79
N LYS A 253 -5.20 -25.98 11.99
CA LYS A 253 -5.46 -25.25 13.24
C LYS A 253 -5.10 -23.78 13.21
N GLU A 254 -3.99 -23.38 12.58
CA GLU A 254 -3.56 -21.97 12.54
C GLU A 254 -4.61 -21.01 11.99
N LYS A 255 -5.28 -21.41 10.91
CA LYS A 255 -6.32 -20.59 10.27
C LYS A 255 -7.61 -20.56 11.07
N ASP A 256 -7.95 -21.67 11.67
CA ASP A 256 -9.14 -21.85 12.45
C ASP A 256 -9.05 -21.05 13.77
N TYR A 257 -7.90 -20.99 14.41
CA TYR A 257 -7.70 -20.13 15.60
C TYR A 257 -7.90 -18.64 15.27
N ALA A 258 -7.33 -18.13 14.18
CA ALA A 258 -7.53 -16.74 13.78
C ALA A 258 -9.01 -16.44 13.43
N PHE A 259 -9.72 -17.42 12.84
CA PHE A 259 -11.17 -17.35 12.62
C PHE A 259 -11.92 -17.24 13.95
N LEU A 260 -11.65 -18.13 14.90
CA LEU A 260 -12.29 -18.18 16.21
C LEU A 260 -12.04 -16.89 17.03
N ILE A 261 -10.79 -16.41 17.03
CA ILE A 261 -10.45 -15.14 17.67
C ILE A 261 -11.24 -13.99 17.03
N THR A 262 -11.30 -13.91 15.69
CA THR A 262 -12.11 -12.90 15.00
C THR A 262 -13.59 -13.02 15.34
N ARG A 263 -14.12 -14.24 15.42
CA ARG A 263 -15.52 -14.54 15.71
C ARG A 263 -15.93 -14.09 17.11
N PHE A 264 -15.13 -14.41 18.11
CA PHE A 264 -15.48 -14.16 19.51
C PHE A 264 -15.04 -12.79 20.03
N THR A 265 -14.07 -12.12 19.40
CA THR A 265 -13.65 -10.77 19.82
C THR A 265 -14.20 -9.67 18.92
N GLY A 266 -14.79 -10.00 17.77
CA GLY A 266 -15.19 -9.00 16.79
C GLY A 266 -14.03 -8.13 16.28
N CYS A 267 -12.78 -8.53 16.48
CA CYS A 267 -11.62 -7.78 16.01
C CYS A 267 -11.55 -7.76 14.46
N ARG A 268 -10.78 -6.83 13.90
CA ARG A 268 -10.50 -6.87 12.46
C ARG A 268 -9.65 -8.10 12.14
N ASN A 269 -9.95 -8.79 11.03
CA ASN A 269 -9.22 -9.98 10.60
C ASN A 269 -7.70 -9.78 10.58
N GLY A 270 -7.21 -8.60 10.12
CA GLY A 270 -5.80 -8.25 10.19
C GLY A 270 -5.25 -8.20 11.62
N ALA A 271 -6.08 -7.87 12.62
CA ALA A 271 -5.68 -7.87 14.01
C ALA A 271 -5.49 -9.30 14.54
N ALA A 272 -6.40 -10.22 14.29
CA ALA A 272 -6.24 -11.63 14.65
C ALA A 272 -5.03 -12.28 13.97
N ASN A 273 -4.86 -12.02 12.68
CA ASN A 273 -3.76 -12.61 11.89
C ASN A 273 -2.38 -12.04 12.21
N GLY A 274 -2.29 -10.95 12.93
CA GLY A 274 -1.00 -10.38 13.32
C GLY A 274 -0.64 -10.62 14.79
N LEU A 275 -1.31 -11.53 15.50
CA LEU A 275 -0.97 -11.86 16.88
C LEU A 275 0.37 -12.58 16.97
N ARG A 276 1.14 -12.24 18.01
CA ARG A 276 2.36 -12.93 18.43
C ARG A 276 2.04 -13.91 19.56
N HIS A 277 2.95 -14.81 19.82
CA HIS A 277 2.80 -15.74 20.95
C HIS A 277 2.64 -15.02 22.30
N CYS A 278 3.36 -13.93 22.52
CA CYS A 278 3.26 -13.09 23.73
C CYS A 278 1.98 -12.25 23.81
N ASP A 279 1.22 -12.12 22.73
CA ASP A 279 -0.02 -11.32 22.70
C ASP A 279 -1.23 -12.08 23.24
N ILE A 280 -1.13 -13.41 23.47
CA ILE A 280 -2.18 -14.26 24.07
C ILE A 280 -1.70 -14.78 25.42
N ASP A 281 -2.40 -14.41 26.45
CA ASP A 281 -2.19 -14.89 27.82
C ASP A 281 -3.37 -15.78 28.22
N LEU A 282 -3.15 -17.09 28.20
CA LEU A 282 -4.17 -18.08 28.58
C LEU A 282 -4.32 -18.20 30.09
N GLU A 283 -3.29 -17.85 30.88
CA GLU A 283 -3.34 -17.88 32.35
C GLU A 283 -4.25 -16.76 32.88
N ASN A 284 -4.02 -15.51 32.41
CA ASN A 284 -4.83 -14.34 32.76
C ASN A 284 -6.07 -14.17 31.87
N LYS A 285 -6.27 -15.05 30.89
CA LYS A 285 -7.37 -15.04 29.93
C LYS A 285 -7.52 -13.71 29.24
N THR A 286 -6.44 -13.22 28.57
CA THR A 286 -6.44 -11.97 27.82
C THR A 286 -5.78 -12.10 26.46
N ILE A 287 -6.20 -11.25 25.50
CA ILE A 287 -5.55 -11.05 24.22
C ILE A 287 -5.23 -9.58 24.06
N THR A 288 -3.96 -9.26 23.78
CA THR A 288 -3.48 -7.90 23.56
C THR A 288 -3.23 -7.65 22.10
N PHE A 289 -3.92 -6.68 21.51
CA PHE A 289 -3.71 -6.26 20.14
C PHE A 289 -2.79 -5.05 20.12
N THR A 290 -1.56 -5.21 19.61
CA THR A 290 -0.53 -4.17 19.58
C THR A 290 0.01 -3.93 18.17
N ASN A 291 0.61 -2.76 17.95
CA ASN A 291 1.49 -2.55 16.82
C ASN A 291 2.88 -3.14 17.13
N TRP A 292 3.51 -3.74 16.14
CA TRP A 292 4.87 -4.24 16.31
C TRP A 292 5.65 -4.22 14.99
N GLU A 293 6.97 -4.18 15.12
CA GLU A 293 7.90 -4.31 14.02
C GLU A 293 8.96 -5.36 14.38
N LYS A 294 9.22 -6.27 13.47
CA LYS A 294 10.22 -7.31 13.65
C LYS A 294 10.98 -7.56 12.35
N VAL A 295 12.31 -7.73 12.48
CA VAL A 295 13.15 -8.18 11.37
C VAL A 295 13.06 -9.70 11.28
N VAL A 296 12.47 -10.20 10.20
CA VAL A 296 12.36 -11.66 9.97
C VAL A 296 13.35 -12.09 8.89
N THR A 297 14.14 -13.10 9.21
CA THR A 297 15.15 -13.65 8.31
C THR A 297 14.63 -14.93 7.65
N TYR A 298 14.57 -14.95 6.32
CA TYR A 298 14.16 -16.13 5.54
C TYR A 298 15.33 -16.78 4.86
N LYS A 299 15.33 -18.13 4.81
CA LYS A 299 16.22 -18.87 3.90
C LYS A 299 15.69 -18.75 2.47
N LYS A 300 16.52 -18.26 1.55
CA LYS A 300 16.23 -18.36 0.11
C LYS A 300 16.41 -19.79 -0.37
N ILE A 301 15.61 -20.22 -1.36
CA ILE A 301 15.67 -21.54 -2.01
C ILE A 301 17.04 -21.80 -2.71
N ARG A 302 17.90 -20.79 -2.87
CA ARG A 302 19.25 -20.85 -3.45
C ARG A 302 20.34 -20.28 -2.54
N GLY A 303 20.32 -20.62 -1.26
CA GLY A 303 21.49 -20.43 -0.37
C GLY A 303 21.70 -19.03 0.24
N GLY A 304 20.93 -18.02 -0.10
CA GLY A 304 21.05 -16.69 0.51
C GLY A 304 20.02 -16.45 1.62
N LYS A 305 20.42 -15.80 2.72
CA LYS A 305 19.49 -15.31 3.75
C LYS A 305 18.93 -13.96 3.31
N ARG A 306 17.60 -13.82 3.22
CA ARG A 306 16.92 -12.54 3.00
C ARG A 306 16.39 -12.04 4.34
N ARG A 307 16.73 -10.79 4.68
CA ARG A 307 16.14 -10.07 5.82
C ARG A 307 15.03 -9.15 5.30
N GLU A 308 13.87 -9.24 5.90
CA GLU A 308 12.77 -8.31 5.66
C GLU A 308 12.26 -7.79 7.00
N ASN A 309 12.05 -6.49 7.08
CA ASN A 309 11.31 -5.91 8.20
C ASN A 309 9.84 -6.24 8.01
N GLN A 310 9.26 -6.89 8.99
CA GLN A 310 7.83 -7.11 9.04
C GLN A 310 7.24 -6.15 10.06
N VAL A 311 6.38 -5.29 9.56
CA VAL A 311 5.67 -4.31 10.37
C VAL A 311 4.22 -4.73 10.43
N ARG A 312 3.71 -4.93 11.62
CA ARG A 312 2.28 -4.98 11.83
C ARG A 312 1.81 -3.61 12.28
N ARG A 313 0.93 -3.05 11.50
CA ARG A 313 0.17 -1.86 11.89
C ARG A 313 -1.29 -2.23 12.01
N LEU A 314 -1.87 -1.97 13.16
CA LEU A 314 -3.32 -1.88 13.28
C LEU A 314 -3.79 -0.74 12.37
N LYS A 315 -5.07 -0.74 11.98
CA LYS A 315 -5.59 0.28 11.06
C LYS A 315 -5.37 1.70 11.58
N THR A 316 -5.40 1.87 12.90
CA THR A 316 -5.05 3.11 13.61
C THR A 316 -4.28 2.76 14.88
N ALA A 317 -3.42 3.66 15.38
CA ALA A 317 -2.74 3.48 16.66
C ALA A 317 -3.73 3.33 17.83
N LYS A 318 -4.90 3.95 17.73
CA LYS A 318 -6.01 3.83 18.71
C LYS A 318 -6.66 2.44 18.76
N ASP A 319 -6.32 1.54 17.83
CA ASP A 319 -6.84 0.17 17.81
C ASP A 319 -6.11 -0.76 18.81
N GLU A 320 -5.03 -0.31 19.45
CA GLU A 320 -4.34 -1.05 20.51
C GLU A 320 -5.23 -1.22 21.71
N ARG A 321 -5.32 -2.46 22.21
CA ARG A 321 -6.13 -2.82 23.35
C ARG A 321 -5.86 -4.22 23.85
N THR A 322 -6.22 -4.44 25.12
CA THR A 322 -6.33 -5.79 25.71
C THR A 322 -7.82 -6.13 25.88
N VAL A 323 -8.21 -7.32 25.46
CA VAL A 323 -9.58 -7.84 25.65
C VAL A 323 -9.53 -9.14 26.45
N PRO A 324 -10.49 -9.39 27.34
CA PRO A 324 -10.64 -10.67 28.02
C PRO A 324 -10.97 -11.80 27.03
N ILE A 325 -10.57 -13.02 27.36
CA ILE A 325 -10.96 -14.23 26.64
C ILE A 325 -12.20 -14.78 27.32
N SER A 326 -13.33 -14.85 26.59
CA SER A 326 -14.54 -15.50 27.10
C SER A 326 -14.36 -17.01 27.29
N THR A 327 -15.20 -17.61 28.09
CA THR A 327 -15.20 -19.06 28.34
C THR A 327 -15.25 -19.86 27.03
N LYS A 328 -16.14 -19.48 26.10
CA LYS A 328 -16.25 -20.14 24.78
C LYS A 328 -14.99 -19.98 23.93
N LEU A 329 -14.41 -18.77 23.92
CA LEU A 329 -13.18 -18.54 23.18
C LEU A 329 -12.01 -19.32 23.83
N TYR A 330 -11.93 -19.33 25.17
CA TYR A 330 -10.89 -20.08 25.87
C TYR A 330 -10.92 -21.57 25.48
N GLU A 331 -12.07 -22.22 25.57
CA GLU A 331 -12.23 -23.62 25.18
C GLU A 331 -11.85 -23.86 23.70
N ALA A 332 -12.13 -22.91 22.83
CA ALA A 332 -11.81 -23.02 21.41
C ALA A 332 -10.31 -22.84 21.08
N ILE A 333 -9.54 -22.12 21.93
CA ILE A 333 -8.14 -21.79 21.66
C ILE A 333 -7.14 -22.29 22.71
N LYS A 334 -7.57 -22.94 23.79
CA LYS A 334 -6.69 -23.41 24.88
C LYS A 334 -5.53 -24.31 24.40
N ASP A 335 -5.72 -25.05 23.31
CA ASP A 335 -4.71 -25.92 22.69
C ASP A 335 -3.83 -25.21 21.66
N ILE A 336 -3.90 -23.88 21.55
CA ILE A 336 -3.06 -23.14 20.63
C ILE A 336 -1.57 -23.30 21.02
N PRO A 337 -0.67 -23.71 20.11
CA PRO A 337 0.71 -24.00 20.46
C PRO A 337 1.51 -22.70 20.70
N LEU A 338 1.27 -22.07 21.86
CA LEU A 338 2.00 -20.85 22.23
C LEU A 338 3.44 -21.19 22.70
N LYS A 339 4.36 -20.32 22.31
CA LYS A 339 5.75 -20.32 22.79
C LYS A 339 5.88 -19.25 23.86
N LYS A 340 5.99 -19.65 25.12
CA LYS A 340 6.06 -18.74 26.28
C LYS A 340 7.13 -17.68 26.06
N GLY A 341 6.76 -16.41 26.22
CA GLY A 341 7.66 -15.26 26.10
C GLY A 341 8.16 -14.95 24.67
N SER A 342 7.72 -15.68 23.65
CA SER A 342 8.15 -15.41 22.28
C SER A 342 7.34 -14.26 21.65
N ASP A 343 8.06 -13.31 21.07
CA ASP A 343 7.51 -12.22 20.26
C ASP A 343 7.36 -12.61 18.78
N ASP A 344 7.54 -13.89 18.42
CA ASP A 344 7.30 -14.39 17.08
C ASP A 344 5.79 -14.38 16.77
N PRO A 345 5.43 -14.11 15.51
CA PRO A 345 4.04 -14.27 15.07
C PRO A 345 3.56 -15.72 15.24
N ILE A 346 2.35 -15.91 15.74
CA ILE A 346 1.74 -17.24 15.96
C ILE A 346 1.60 -17.99 14.63
N TRP A 347 1.30 -17.26 13.56
CA TRP A 347 1.04 -17.84 12.25
C TRP A 347 2.30 -17.81 11.37
N PRO A 348 3.11 -18.90 11.35
CA PRO A 348 4.31 -18.95 10.55
C PRO A 348 3.96 -18.90 9.06
N ARG A 349 4.80 -18.23 8.32
CA ARG A 349 4.65 -18.01 6.88
C ARG A 349 4.75 -19.33 6.11
N ARG A 350 3.65 -19.88 5.68
CA ARG A 350 3.66 -21.00 4.71
C ARG A 350 3.96 -20.55 3.28
N TYR A 351 3.71 -19.29 2.95
CA TYR A 351 3.88 -18.73 1.60
C TYR A 351 4.71 -17.46 1.67
N LYS A 352 5.52 -17.17 0.65
CA LYS A 352 6.40 -15.99 0.50
C LYS A 352 5.62 -14.65 0.38
N VAL A 353 4.56 -14.47 1.13
CA VAL A 353 3.62 -13.36 1.02
C VAL A 353 3.78 -12.46 2.23
N ASN A 354 3.79 -11.14 2.04
CA ASN A 354 3.88 -10.16 3.12
C ASN A 354 2.75 -10.31 4.13
N TYR A 355 2.99 -10.00 5.41
CA TYR A 355 1.99 -10.01 6.48
C TYR A 355 0.72 -9.23 6.12
N ASP A 356 0.86 -8.11 5.39
CA ASP A 356 -0.27 -7.32 4.88
C ASP A 356 -1.23 -8.10 3.99
N SER A 357 -0.76 -9.15 3.31
CA SER A 357 -1.58 -9.97 2.42
C SER A 357 -2.13 -11.24 3.10
N TRP A 358 -1.62 -11.61 4.28
CA TRP A 358 -2.05 -12.82 4.97
C TRP A 358 -3.50 -12.74 5.43
N GLY A 359 -3.92 -11.58 5.94
CA GLY A 359 -5.32 -11.32 6.27
C GLY A 359 -6.26 -11.53 5.07
N HIS A 360 -5.83 -11.19 3.86
CA HIS A 360 -6.61 -11.41 2.64
C HIS A 360 -6.69 -12.90 2.26
N HIS A 361 -5.61 -13.65 2.40
CA HIS A 361 -5.61 -15.10 2.13
C HIS A 361 -6.55 -15.83 3.09
N HIS A 362 -6.46 -15.57 4.38
CA HIS A 362 -7.35 -16.16 5.37
C HIS A 362 -8.82 -15.75 5.15
N ALA A 363 -9.09 -14.48 4.85
CA ALA A 363 -10.44 -14.03 4.55
C ALA A 363 -11.06 -14.77 3.34
N ASN A 364 -10.27 -15.01 2.29
CA ASN A 364 -10.71 -15.78 1.12
C ASN A 364 -10.94 -17.26 1.46
N GLU A 365 -10.10 -17.85 2.31
CA GLU A 365 -10.28 -19.23 2.76
C GLU A 365 -11.50 -19.39 3.67
N TYR A 366 -11.78 -18.44 4.56
CA TYR A 366 -13.00 -18.45 5.37
C TYR A 366 -14.25 -18.47 4.48
N ARG A 367 -14.25 -17.65 3.41
CA ARG A 367 -15.35 -17.67 2.44
C ARG A 367 -15.49 -19.00 1.73
N LYS A 368 -14.39 -19.63 1.31
CA LYS A 368 -14.39 -20.92 0.63
C LYS A 368 -14.77 -22.09 1.56
N LYS A 369 -14.23 -22.10 2.79
CA LYS A 369 -14.39 -23.22 3.73
C LYS A 369 -15.68 -23.13 4.52
N TYR A 370 -16.10 -21.93 4.88
CA TYR A 370 -17.21 -21.70 5.82
C TYR A 370 -18.38 -20.90 5.21
N GLY A 371 -18.28 -20.41 3.99
CA GLY A 371 -19.30 -19.57 3.37
C GLY A 371 -19.42 -18.16 3.95
N VAL A 372 -18.56 -17.79 4.91
CA VAL A 372 -18.60 -16.51 5.63
C VAL A 372 -17.38 -15.66 5.32
N ARG A 373 -17.54 -14.33 5.35
CA ARG A 373 -16.42 -13.40 5.22
C ARG A 373 -15.92 -13.02 6.61
N ALA A 374 -14.62 -12.72 6.74
CA ALA A 374 -14.05 -12.27 8.00
C ALA A 374 -14.76 -11.04 8.60
N HIS A 375 -15.29 -10.14 7.75
CA HIS A 375 -16.07 -8.98 8.20
C HIS A 375 -17.44 -9.36 8.74
N ASP A 376 -18.04 -10.45 8.27
CA ASP A 376 -19.33 -10.94 8.78
C ASP A 376 -19.21 -11.42 10.23
N LEU A 377 -18.08 -12.06 10.59
CA LEU A 377 -17.78 -12.47 11.96
C LEU A 377 -17.78 -11.26 12.93
N ARG A 378 -17.13 -10.18 12.49
CA ARG A 378 -17.10 -8.94 13.26
C ARG A 378 -18.47 -8.28 13.35
N SER A 379 -19.19 -8.18 12.25
CA SER A 379 -20.55 -7.63 12.23
C SER A 379 -21.48 -8.43 13.14
N PHE A 380 -21.35 -9.76 13.11
CA PHE A 380 -22.13 -10.64 14.00
C PHE A 380 -21.84 -10.38 15.48
N ALA A 381 -20.56 -10.26 15.88
CA ALA A 381 -20.21 -9.97 17.26
C ALA A 381 -20.81 -8.62 17.73
N ILE A 382 -20.69 -7.58 16.89
CA ILE A 382 -21.27 -6.26 17.19
C ILE A 382 -22.79 -6.35 17.30
N THR A 383 -23.44 -6.96 16.32
CA THR A 383 -24.92 -7.10 16.33
C THR A 383 -25.38 -7.87 17.56
N LYS A 384 -24.71 -8.98 17.91
CA LYS A 384 -25.05 -9.76 19.07
C LYS A 384 -24.96 -8.94 20.36
N LEU A 385 -23.84 -8.27 20.60
CA LEU A 385 -23.66 -7.40 21.75
C LEU A 385 -24.73 -6.29 21.83
N THR A 386 -25.05 -5.69 20.66
CA THR A 386 -26.10 -4.66 20.60
C THR A 386 -27.48 -5.20 20.97
N LEU A 387 -27.85 -6.39 20.48
CA LEU A 387 -29.13 -7.03 20.79
C LEU A 387 -29.22 -7.47 22.25
N GLU A 388 -28.09 -7.79 22.89
CA GLU A 388 -28.03 -8.12 24.33
C GLU A 388 -27.98 -6.85 25.21
N GLY A 389 -28.16 -5.67 24.63
CA GLY A 389 -28.22 -4.40 25.39
C GLY A 389 -26.87 -3.89 25.89
N VAL A 390 -25.77 -4.43 25.40
CA VAL A 390 -24.41 -3.97 25.79
C VAL A 390 -24.19 -2.54 25.30
N THR A 391 -23.67 -1.69 26.17
CA THR A 391 -23.47 -0.28 25.87
C THR A 391 -22.50 -0.09 24.71
N PRO A 392 -22.69 0.93 23.85
CA PRO A 392 -21.79 1.20 22.72
C PRO A 392 -20.33 1.39 23.12
N PHE A 393 -20.06 1.88 24.33
CA PHE A 393 -18.71 2.06 24.86
C PHE A 393 -18.00 0.73 25.10
N ILE A 394 -18.67 -0.25 25.68
CA ILE A 394 -18.13 -1.60 25.87
C ILE A 394 -17.90 -2.27 24.51
N ILE A 395 -18.86 -2.15 23.58
CA ILE A 395 -18.70 -2.65 22.20
C ILE A 395 -17.48 -2.01 21.52
N TYR A 396 -17.26 -0.72 21.74
CA TYR A 396 -16.07 -0.02 21.22
C TYR A 396 -14.79 -0.58 21.84
N GLU A 397 -14.72 -0.77 23.15
CA GLU A 397 -13.53 -1.33 23.80
C GLU A 397 -13.18 -2.73 23.27
N ILE A 398 -14.18 -3.58 23.06
CA ILE A 398 -13.99 -4.93 22.52
C ILE A 398 -13.51 -4.86 21.05
N THR A 399 -14.24 -4.11 20.23
CA THR A 399 -14.13 -4.22 18.77
C THR A 399 -13.33 -3.10 18.12
N ARG A 400 -13.16 -1.95 18.79
CA ARG A 400 -12.70 -0.67 18.18
C ARG A 400 -13.52 -0.28 16.95
N HIS A 401 -14.84 -0.51 17.02
CA HIS A 401 -15.77 -0.02 16.01
C HIS A 401 -16.17 1.41 16.34
N SER A 402 -15.99 2.35 15.41
CA SER A 402 -16.33 3.75 15.66
C SER A 402 -17.82 3.90 15.98
N ILE A 403 -18.12 4.69 16.99
CA ILE A 403 -19.49 5.01 17.40
C ILE A 403 -19.82 6.36 16.75
N PRO A 404 -20.79 6.43 15.81
CA PRO A 404 -21.17 7.68 15.18
C PRO A 404 -21.66 8.70 16.22
N GLY A 405 -21.28 9.95 16.05
CA GLY A 405 -21.75 11.06 16.91
C GLY A 405 -21.09 11.16 18.29
N ILE A 406 -20.20 10.25 18.68
CA ILE A 406 -19.48 10.31 19.96
C ILE A 406 -18.07 10.83 19.76
N SER A 407 -17.75 11.94 20.42
CA SER A 407 -16.41 12.52 20.41
C SER A 407 -15.38 11.63 21.12
N ASP A 408 -14.10 11.78 20.75
CA ASP A 408 -13.01 11.05 21.43
C ASP A 408 -12.89 11.45 22.91
N VAL A 409 -13.30 12.64 23.27
CA VAL A 409 -13.32 13.14 24.67
C VAL A 409 -14.29 12.31 25.51
N VAL A 410 -15.52 12.09 25.04
CA VAL A 410 -16.51 11.28 25.74
C VAL A 410 -16.00 9.85 25.93
N LYS A 411 -15.31 9.28 24.95
CA LYS A 411 -14.72 7.92 25.06
C LYS A 411 -13.64 7.81 26.14
N ILE A 412 -12.93 8.89 26.46
CA ILE A 412 -11.91 8.91 27.52
C ILE A 412 -12.57 8.83 28.90
N TYR A 413 -13.68 9.54 29.10
CA TYR A 413 -14.38 9.60 30.38
C TYR A 413 -15.31 8.41 30.64
N THR A 414 -15.66 7.66 29.60
CA THR A 414 -16.59 6.52 29.70
C THR A 414 -15.91 5.17 29.45
N ARG A 415 -14.66 5.04 29.88
CA ARG A 415 -13.94 3.76 29.76
C ARG A 415 -14.56 2.72 30.67
N PRO A 416 -15.09 1.62 30.11
CA PRO A 416 -15.58 0.52 30.92
C PRO A 416 -14.44 -0.19 31.64
N THR A 417 -14.75 -0.79 32.77
CA THR A 417 -13.83 -1.65 33.51
C THR A 417 -13.55 -2.94 32.75
N ILE A 418 -12.43 -3.59 33.04
CA ILE A 418 -12.08 -4.87 32.42
C ILE A 418 -13.13 -5.95 32.74
N GLU A 419 -13.80 -5.85 33.90
CA GLU A 419 -14.83 -6.79 34.33
C GLU A 419 -16.12 -6.60 33.52
N GLU A 420 -16.57 -5.37 33.28
CA GLU A 420 -17.69 -5.09 32.37
C GLU A 420 -17.43 -5.60 30.95
N VAL A 421 -16.19 -5.42 30.46
CA VAL A 421 -15.77 -5.97 29.17
C VAL A 421 -15.79 -7.50 29.19
N ARG A 422 -15.35 -8.14 30.31
CA ARG A 422 -15.36 -9.60 30.47
C ARG A 422 -16.77 -10.14 30.42
N GLN A 423 -17.70 -9.56 31.19
CA GLN A 423 -19.11 -9.95 31.18
C GLN A 423 -19.72 -9.85 29.77
N ALA A 424 -19.45 -8.76 29.06
CA ALA A 424 -19.94 -8.60 27.70
C ALA A 424 -19.34 -9.64 26.72
N MET A 425 -18.06 -10.03 26.90
CA MET A 425 -17.43 -11.05 26.07
C MET A 425 -18.08 -12.45 26.24
N GLU A 426 -18.65 -12.76 27.39
CA GLU A 426 -19.39 -14.03 27.61
C GLU A 426 -20.69 -14.12 26.80
N LEU A 427 -21.24 -12.98 26.36
CA LEU A 427 -22.46 -12.94 25.55
C LEU A 427 -22.21 -13.31 24.07
N ILE A 428 -20.96 -13.23 23.59
CA ILE A 428 -20.63 -13.50 22.18
C ILE A 428 -20.55 -15.01 21.93
#